data_e5bc637fcadb609abc220418346036e5
#
_entry.id   e5bc637fcadb609abc220418346036e5
#
_cell.length_a   1.000
_cell.length_b   1.000
_cell.length_c   1.000
_cell.angle_alpha   90.00
_cell.angle_beta   90.00
_cell.angle_gamma   90.00
#
_symmetry.space_group_name_H-M   'P 1'
#
loop_
_entity.id
_entity.type
_entity.pdbx_description
1 polymer ?
#
loop_
_entity_poly.entity_id
_entity_poly.type
_entity_poly.pdbx_seq_one_letter_code
_entity_poly.pdbx_strand_id
1 'polypeptide(L)'
;MRVGVIGVGSMGQNHARVYSEFADLAGVADPDEEAGKAVANRFRTSWVPRHKDLLKERIDAVSICVPTDLHFRVAMDAIEAGKHLLVEKPLCGNVRDAERLVKASREAGVVLAVGHVERHNPVVDTARRHLLAGDWGDLITAGAHRVSNFPDRVRDVGVVMDLAIHDLDVLRYLVGKPVRSVYAVGGRQRHERFEDHATILVSFVNGVNGYVEVNWLTPLKVRKLNLTCSKNYVELDYTAQTITISSATLGKLDPFNLYQVPFDYDIRHVSLKKEEPLKIELLDFLDAIKEKRDPKVSGEDAIETLRLVEGAIESQRSGNVVSLT
;
A
#
# COMPACT_ATOMS: atom_id res chain seq x y z
N MET A 1 -3.22 1.09 25.21
CA MET A 1 -3.87 0.02 24.44
C MET A 1 -2.90 -1.14 24.36
N ARG A 2 -3.36 -2.33 24.64
CA ARG A 2 -2.56 -3.57 24.61
C ARG A 2 -2.69 -4.23 23.24
N VAL A 3 -1.57 -4.46 22.58
CA VAL A 3 -1.55 -4.97 21.20
C VAL A 3 -0.78 -6.29 21.11
N GLY A 4 -1.21 -7.15 20.19
CA GLY A 4 -0.51 -8.38 19.83
C GLY A 4 -0.06 -8.34 18.35
N VAL A 5 0.95 -9.13 18.01
CA VAL A 5 1.38 -9.34 16.63
C VAL A 5 1.31 -10.83 16.29
N ILE A 6 0.61 -11.16 15.22
CA ILE A 6 0.44 -12.53 14.73
C ILE A 6 1.23 -12.70 13.42
N GLY A 7 2.21 -13.60 13.45
CA GLY A 7 3.24 -13.75 12.43
C GLY A 7 4.42 -12.81 12.69
N VAL A 8 5.63 -13.36 12.90
CA VAL A 8 6.86 -12.58 13.14
C VAL A 8 7.88 -12.75 12.02
N GLY A 9 7.40 -12.90 10.80
CA GLY A 9 8.22 -12.76 9.61
C GLY A 9 8.73 -11.32 9.44
N SER A 10 9.22 -10.96 8.25
CA SER A 10 9.83 -9.64 8.00
C SER A 10 8.94 -8.46 8.42
N MET A 11 7.63 -8.47 8.06
CA MET A 11 6.74 -7.36 8.44
C MET A 11 6.33 -7.42 9.91
N GLY A 12 6.02 -8.60 10.45
CA GLY A 12 5.64 -8.73 11.85
C GLY A 12 6.73 -8.30 12.82
N GLN A 13 8.00 -8.54 12.51
CA GLN A 13 9.12 -8.00 13.29
C GLN A 13 9.14 -6.47 13.29
N ASN A 14 8.84 -5.83 12.15
CA ASN A 14 8.73 -4.37 12.07
C ASN A 14 7.53 -3.85 12.88
N HIS A 15 6.36 -4.51 12.80
CA HIS A 15 5.21 -4.16 13.63
C HIS A 15 5.52 -4.28 15.12
N ALA A 16 6.12 -5.39 15.55
CA ALA A 16 6.52 -5.59 16.94
C ALA A 16 7.50 -4.51 17.43
N ARG A 17 8.51 -4.18 16.60
CA ARG A 17 9.44 -3.08 16.89
C ARG A 17 8.72 -1.76 17.07
N VAL A 18 7.89 -1.38 16.10
CA VAL A 18 7.22 -0.08 16.12
C VAL A 18 6.22 0.02 17.28
N TYR A 19 5.43 -1.04 17.56
CA TYR A 19 4.54 -1.04 18.72
C TYR A 19 5.30 -0.93 20.03
N SER A 20 6.48 -1.54 20.16
CA SER A 20 7.30 -1.45 21.39
C SER A 20 7.75 -0.01 21.71
N GLU A 21 7.66 0.92 20.76
CA GLU A 21 8.02 2.32 20.96
C GLU A 21 6.90 3.16 21.59
N PHE A 22 5.62 2.81 21.38
CA PHE A 22 4.51 3.68 21.77
C PHE A 22 3.25 2.98 22.29
N ALA A 23 3.21 1.66 22.27
CA ALA A 23 2.08 0.86 22.77
C ALA A 23 2.56 -0.22 23.77
N ASP A 24 1.62 -0.85 24.45
CA ASP A 24 1.89 -2.04 25.28
C ASP A 24 1.86 -3.27 24.36
N LEU A 25 3.03 -3.69 23.87
CA LEU A 25 3.18 -4.92 23.09
C LEU A 25 3.05 -6.13 24.04
N ALA A 26 1.83 -6.65 24.16
CA ALA A 26 1.48 -7.68 25.12
C ALA A 26 2.01 -9.08 24.75
N GLY A 27 2.18 -9.36 23.45
CA GLY A 27 2.68 -10.66 23.00
C GLY A 27 2.80 -10.76 21.49
N VAL A 28 3.52 -11.79 21.05
CA VAL A 28 3.63 -12.21 19.65
C VAL A 28 3.24 -13.67 19.50
N ALA A 29 2.66 -14.03 18.37
CA ALA A 29 2.31 -15.41 18.04
C ALA A 29 2.96 -15.83 16.72
N ASP A 30 3.71 -16.92 16.75
CA ASP A 30 4.29 -17.53 15.55
C ASP A 30 4.54 -19.03 15.81
N PRO A 31 4.24 -19.93 14.85
CA PRO A 31 4.54 -21.36 15.00
C PRO A 31 6.04 -21.66 14.98
N ASP A 32 6.87 -20.78 14.42
CA ASP A 32 8.33 -20.86 14.51
C ASP A 32 8.77 -20.40 15.88
N GLU A 33 9.16 -21.37 16.73
CA GLU A 33 9.57 -21.13 18.11
C GLU A 33 10.83 -20.25 18.20
N GLU A 34 11.81 -20.49 17.32
CA GLU A 34 13.06 -19.73 17.32
C GLU A 34 12.80 -18.27 16.97
N ALA A 35 12.12 -18.01 15.86
CA ALA A 35 11.76 -16.67 15.43
C ALA A 35 10.86 -15.95 16.46
N GLY A 36 9.84 -16.66 16.97
CA GLY A 36 8.92 -16.10 17.96
C GLY A 36 9.60 -15.70 19.26
N LYS A 37 10.44 -16.57 19.82
CA LYS A 37 11.21 -16.30 21.04
C LYS A 37 12.25 -15.19 20.83
N ALA A 38 12.91 -15.16 19.67
CA ALA A 38 13.89 -14.11 19.36
C ALA A 38 13.22 -12.71 19.37
N VAL A 39 12.05 -12.58 18.76
CA VAL A 39 11.27 -11.32 18.74
C VAL A 39 10.77 -10.99 20.15
N ALA A 40 10.21 -11.96 20.88
CA ALA A 40 9.71 -11.75 22.23
C ALA A 40 10.80 -11.26 23.17
N ASN A 41 11.98 -11.88 23.14
CA ASN A 41 13.13 -11.47 23.94
C ASN A 41 13.61 -10.06 23.56
N ARG A 42 13.71 -9.77 22.26
CA ARG A 42 14.19 -8.47 21.77
C ARG A 42 13.32 -7.31 22.23
N PHE A 43 12.00 -7.49 22.24
CA PHE A 43 11.05 -6.45 22.60
C PHE A 43 10.43 -6.61 23.98
N ARG A 44 10.95 -7.54 24.79
CA ARG A 44 10.53 -7.81 26.20
C ARG A 44 9.02 -8.07 26.30
N THR A 45 8.53 -8.95 25.44
CA THR A 45 7.13 -9.36 25.40
C THR A 45 7.00 -10.89 25.51
N SER A 46 5.77 -11.40 25.54
CA SER A 46 5.50 -12.84 25.55
C SER A 46 5.47 -13.43 24.14
N TRP A 47 5.78 -14.72 24.02
CA TRP A 47 5.57 -15.49 22.80
C TRP A 47 4.66 -16.67 23.08
N VAL A 48 3.79 -16.96 22.10
CA VAL A 48 2.96 -18.18 22.07
C VAL A 48 3.01 -18.80 20.66
N PRO A 49 2.92 -20.14 20.53
CA PRO A 49 3.04 -20.80 19.23
C PRO A 49 1.79 -20.63 18.34
N ARG A 50 0.63 -20.36 18.92
CA ARG A 50 -0.65 -20.28 18.18
C ARG A 50 -1.31 -18.93 18.39
N HIS A 51 -1.76 -18.30 17.31
CA HIS A 51 -2.50 -17.04 17.39
C HIS A 51 -3.74 -17.13 18.28
N LYS A 52 -4.45 -18.28 18.31
CA LYS A 52 -5.60 -18.49 19.20
C LYS A 52 -5.27 -18.39 20.69
N ASP A 53 -4.05 -18.70 21.07
CA ASP A 53 -3.64 -18.54 22.46
C ASP A 53 -3.35 -17.08 22.78
N LEU A 54 -2.75 -16.31 21.85
CA LEU A 54 -2.59 -14.86 21.98
C LEU A 54 -3.95 -14.14 22.06
N LEU A 55 -4.93 -14.56 21.26
CA LEU A 55 -6.27 -13.96 21.24
C LEU A 55 -7.06 -14.15 22.55
N LYS A 56 -6.70 -15.16 23.38
CA LYS A 56 -7.28 -15.34 24.73
C LYS A 56 -6.70 -14.39 25.76
N GLU A 57 -5.54 -13.80 25.46
CA GLU A 57 -4.90 -12.85 26.35
C GLU A 57 -5.68 -11.54 26.43
N ARG A 58 -5.39 -10.76 27.49
CA ARG A 58 -5.98 -9.42 27.66
C ARG A 58 -5.32 -8.44 26.69
N ILE A 59 -5.72 -8.48 25.42
CA ILE A 59 -5.29 -7.58 24.36
C ILE A 59 -6.52 -6.87 23.76
N ASP A 60 -6.31 -5.67 23.25
CA ASP A 60 -7.37 -4.86 22.64
C ASP A 60 -7.39 -5.04 21.11
N ALA A 61 -6.21 -5.16 20.53
CA ALA A 61 -6.01 -5.18 19.07
C ALA A 61 -4.86 -6.08 18.66
N VAL A 62 -4.85 -6.51 17.40
CA VAL A 62 -3.78 -7.30 16.79
C VAL A 62 -3.38 -6.78 15.42
N SER A 63 -2.07 -6.89 15.10
CA SER A 63 -1.59 -6.86 13.71
C SER A 63 -1.41 -8.28 13.21
N ILE A 64 -1.93 -8.56 12.01
CA ILE A 64 -1.87 -9.87 11.35
C ILE A 64 -0.88 -9.75 10.18
N CYS A 65 0.28 -10.37 10.34
CA CYS A 65 1.42 -10.32 9.43
C CYS A 65 1.84 -11.75 8.98
N VAL A 66 0.87 -12.63 8.86
CA VAL A 66 1.05 -14.01 8.38
C VAL A 66 1.11 -14.06 6.84
N PRO A 67 1.43 -15.18 6.19
CA PRO A 67 1.27 -15.34 4.75
C PRO A 67 -0.16 -15.06 4.27
N THR A 68 -0.31 -14.54 3.06
CA THR A 68 -1.59 -14.07 2.50
C THR A 68 -2.71 -15.10 2.53
N ASP A 69 -2.39 -16.37 2.29
CA ASP A 69 -3.35 -17.49 2.32
C ASP A 69 -3.97 -17.74 3.70
N LEU A 70 -3.33 -17.23 4.75
CA LEU A 70 -3.79 -17.35 6.13
C LEU A 70 -4.57 -16.12 6.62
N HIS A 71 -4.51 -14.98 5.90
CA HIS A 71 -5.11 -13.72 6.34
C HIS A 71 -6.58 -13.88 6.73
N PHE A 72 -7.41 -14.42 5.82
CA PHE A 72 -8.84 -14.58 6.06
C PHE A 72 -9.14 -15.38 7.33
N ARG A 73 -8.50 -16.54 7.49
CA ARG A 73 -8.75 -17.42 8.63
C ARG A 73 -8.34 -16.77 9.95
N VAL A 74 -7.12 -16.21 10.00
CA VAL A 74 -6.60 -15.61 11.23
C VAL A 74 -7.37 -14.35 11.61
N ALA A 75 -7.77 -13.55 10.61
CA ALA A 75 -8.57 -12.35 10.82
C ALA A 75 -9.99 -12.68 11.33
N MET A 76 -10.63 -13.75 10.79
CA MET A 76 -11.92 -14.22 11.31
C MET A 76 -11.81 -14.68 12.77
N ASP A 77 -10.76 -15.47 13.12
CA ASP A 77 -10.53 -15.87 14.51
C ASP A 77 -10.34 -14.65 15.44
N ALA A 78 -9.70 -13.56 14.96
CA ALA A 78 -9.55 -12.32 15.73
C ALA A 78 -10.87 -11.58 15.91
N ILE A 79 -11.71 -11.51 14.86
CA ILE A 79 -13.04 -10.91 14.92
C ILE A 79 -13.94 -11.68 15.91
N GLU A 80 -13.95 -13.02 15.84
CA GLU A 80 -14.69 -13.88 16.76
C GLU A 80 -14.25 -13.68 18.22
N ALA A 81 -12.98 -13.36 18.44
CA ALA A 81 -12.45 -13.02 19.75
C ALA A 81 -12.72 -11.56 20.17
N GLY A 82 -13.45 -10.79 19.35
CA GLY A 82 -13.79 -9.38 19.62
C GLY A 82 -12.60 -8.43 19.61
N LYS A 83 -11.53 -8.75 18.84
CA LYS A 83 -10.32 -7.92 18.76
C LYS A 83 -10.38 -7.00 17.55
N HIS A 84 -9.97 -5.73 17.75
CA HIS A 84 -9.66 -4.85 16.62
C HIS A 84 -8.44 -5.39 15.86
N LEU A 85 -8.40 -5.21 14.54
CA LEU A 85 -7.35 -5.83 13.73
C LEU A 85 -6.83 -4.91 12.62
N LEU A 86 -5.51 -4.95 12.42
CA LEU A 86 -4.83 -4.49 11.23
C LEU A 86 -4.33 -5.72 10.49
N VAL A 87 -4.71 -5.88 9.24
CA VAL A 87 -4.27 -6.99 8.38
C VAL A 87 -3.29 -6.46 7.34
N GLU A 88 -2.14 -7.09 7.21
CA GLU A 88 -1.20 -6.75 6.15
C GLU A 88 -1.80 -6.93 4.75
N LYS A 89 -1.26 -6.16 3.80
CA LYS A 89 -1.67 -6.27 2.39
C LYS A 89 -1.17 -7.61 1.77
N PRO A 90 -1.93 -8.15 0.81
CA PRO A 90 -3.31 -7.84 0.46
C PRO A 90 -4.25 -8.26 1.59
N LEU A 91 -5.41 -7.61 1.74
CA LEU A 91 -6.36 -7.93 2.81
C LEU A 91 -6.72 -9.43 2.86
N CYS A 92 -6.94 -10.02 1.70
CA CYS A 92 -7.14 -11.47 1.49
C CYS A 92 -6.54 -11.90 0.15
N GLY A 93 -6.49 -13.19 -0.09
CA GLY A 93 -6.06 -13.76 -1.39
C GLY A 93 -7.05 -13.53 -2.53
N ASN A 94 -8.29 -13.10 -2.24
CA ASN A 94 -9.33 -12.81 -3.23
C ASN A 94 -10.40 -11.86 -2.67
N VAL A 95 -11.12 -11.19 -3.60
CA VAL A 95 -12.16 -10.20 -3.27
C VAL A 95 -13.30 -10.80 -2.46
N ARG A 96 -13.75 -12.02 -2.78
CA ARG A 96 -14.88 -12.67 -2.08
C ARG A 96 -14.60 -12.84 -0.59
N ASP A 97 -13.41 -13.28 -0.23
CA ASP A 97 -13.04 -13.46 1.17
C ASP A 97 -12.81 -12.11 1.86
N ALA A 98 -12.28 -11.11 1.15
CA ALA A 98 -12.17 -9.75 1.66
C ALA A 98 -13.55 -9.15 1.98
N GLU A 99 -14.56 -9.30 1.12
CA GLU A 99 -15.93 -8.83 1.35
C GLU A 99 -16.56 -9.50 2.58
N ARG A 100 -16.35 -10.82 2.74
CA ARG A 100 -16.83 -11.56 3.92
C ARG A 100 -16.16 -11.08 5.21
N LEU A 101 -14.86 -10.82 5.16
CA LEU A 101 -14.10 -10.34 6.31
C LEU A 101 -14.56 -8.94 6.74
N VAL A 102 -14.72 -8.02 5.80
CA VAL A 102 -15.22 -6.66 6.06
C VAL A 102 -16.63 -6.69 6.63
N LYS A 103 -17.51 -7.52 6.09
CA LYS A 103 -18.86 -7.70 6.63
C LYS A 103 -18.82 -8.20 8.08
N ALA A 104 -18.02 -9.23 8.35
CA ALA A 104 -17.89 -9.79 9.70
C ALA A 104 -17.34 -8.78 10.71
N SER A 105 -16.34 -7.96 10.33
CA SER A 105 -15.77 -6.93 11.20
C SER A 105 -16.80 -5.86 11.57
N ARG A 106 -17.62 -5.45 10.61
CA ARG A 106 -18.72 -4.48 10.85
C ARG A 106 -19.80 -5.06 11.77
N GLU A 107 -20.23 -6.30 11.53
CA GLU A 107 -21.22 -6.98 12.37
C GLU A 107 -20.73 -7.17 13.80
N ALA A 108 -19.43 -7.41 13.99
CA ALA A 108 -18.81 -7.53 15.30
C ALA A 108 -18.49 -6.18 15.96
N GLY A 109 -18.61 -5.06 15.26
CA GLY A 109 -18.28 -3.73 15.76
C GLY A 109 -16.79 -3.53 16.05
N VAL A 110 -15.90 -4.26 15.36
CA VAL A 110 -14.45 -4.12 15.49
C VAL A 110 -13.87 -3.30 14.35
N VAL A 111 -12.84 -2.51 14.64
CA VAL A 111 -12.10 -1.75 13.63
C VAL A 111 -11.23 -2.71 12.84
N LEU A 112 -11.35 -2.67 11.50
CA LEU A 112 -10.49 -3.36 10.55
C LEU A 112 -9.71 -2.33 9.74
N ALA A 113 -8.39 -2.30 9.95
CA ALA A 113 -7.44 -1.55 9.13
C ALA A 113 -6.66 -2.48 8.20
N VAL A 114 -6.16 -1.95 7.08
CA VAL A 114 -5.37 -2.73 6.12
C VAL A 114 -4.03 -2.08 5.86
N GLY A 115 -2.96 -2.89 5.82
CA GLY A 115 -1.56 -2.49 5.76
C GLY A 115 -1.11 -1.90 4.41
N HIS A 116 -1.86 -0.95 3.85
CA HIS A 116 -1.40 -0.17 2.69
C HIS A 116 -0.52 0.99 3.14
N VAL A 117 0.64 0.65 3.66
CA VAL A 117 1.59 1.55 4.34
C VAL A 117 1.97 2.79 3.55
N GLU A 118 1.98 2.73 2.22
CA GLU A 118 2.37 3.89 1.38
C GLU A 118 1.34 5.04 1.42
N ARG A 119 0.09 4.81 1.81
CA ARG A 119 -0.86 5.91 2.10
C ARG A 119 -0.44 6.75 3.31
N HIS A 120 0.38 6.20 4.19
CA HIS A 120 0.94 6.88 5.35
C HIS A 120 2.31 7.49 5.08
N ASN A 121 2.82 7.35 3.87
CA ASN A 121 4.07 8.00 3.48
C ASN A 121 3.86 9.52 3.37
N PRO A 122 4.70 10.36 4.01
CA PRO A 122 4.56 11.81 4.00
C PRO A 122 4.43 12.43 2.61
N VAL A 123 5.12 11.88 1.58
CA VAL A 123 5.01 12.41 0.21
C VAL A 123 3.64 12.17 -0.40
N VAL A 124 3.02 11.02 -0.11
CA VAL A 124 1.68 10.67 -0.61
C VAL A 124 0.61 11.53 0.07
N ASP A 125 0.70 11.70 1.39
CA ASP A 125 -0.23 12.56 2.13
C ASP A 125 -0.12 14.02 1.68
N THR A 126 1.09 14.52 1.48
CA THR A 126 1.33 15.86 0.95
C THR A 126 0.77 16.03 -0.46
N ALA A 127 1.03 15.06 -1.35
CA ALA A 127 0.48 15.08 -2.71
C ALA A 127 -1.06 15.11 -2.70
N ARG A 128 -1.70 14.28 -1.85
CA ARG A 128 -3.16 14.27 -1.71
C ARG A 128 -3.70 15.63 -1.29
N ARG A 129 -3.08 16.30 -0.31
CA ARG A 129 -3.50 17.63 0.15
C ARG A 129 -3.40 18.68 -0.95
N HIS A 130 -2.28 18.73 -1.68
CA HIS A 130 -2.08 19.68 -2.77
C HIS A 130 -3.02 19.45 -3.96
N LEU A 131 -3.30 18.17 -4.31
CA LEU A 131 -4.29 17.84 -5.34
C LEU A 131 -5.70 18.27 -4.94
N LEU A 132 -6.10 18.04 -3.69
CA LEU A 132 -7.41 18.47 -3.18
C LEU A 132 -7.54 20.00 -3.10
N ALA A 133 -6.46 20.71 -2.79
CA ALA A 133 -6.41 22.17 -2.76
C ALA A 133 -6.38 22.79 -4.17
N GLY A 134 -6.10 22.00 -5.23
CA GLY A 134 -5.95 22.49 -6.59
C GLY A 134 -4.65 23.27 -6.85
N ASP A 135 -3.68 23.17 -5.96
CA ASP A 135 -2.41 23.91 -6.04
C ASP A 135 -1.64 23.58 -7.31
N TRP A 136 -1.67 22.31 -7.73
CA TRP A 136 -1.00 21.82 -8.94
C TRP A 136 -1.90 21.83 -10.19
N GLY A 137 -3.16 22.26 -10.04
CA GLY A 137 -4.20 22.15 -11.07
C GLY A 137 -4.83 20.76 -11.11
N ASP A 138 -5.54 20.46 -12.21
CA ASP A 138 -6.23 19.19 -12.39
C ASP A 138 -5.22 18.07 -12.69
N LEU A 139 -5.37 16.94 -12.04
CA LEU A 139 -4.58 15.74 -12.33
C LEU A 139 -5.03 15.15 -13.67
N ILE A 140 -4.07 14.94 -14.58
CA ILE A 140 -4.29 14.41 -15.93
C ILE A 140 -3.81 12.97 -16.02
N THR A 141 -2.55 12.72 -15.64
CA THR A 141 -1.99 11.37 -15.60
C THR A 141 -1.15 11.15 -14.34
N ALA A 142 -1.05 9.89 -13.92
CA ALA A 142 -0.19 9.48 -12.81
C ALA A 142 0.57 8.20 -13.19
N GLY A 143 1.90 8.18 -12.96
CA GLY A 143 2.74 7.05 -13.30
C GLY A 143 3.59 6.60 -12.13
N ALA A 144 3.56 5.31 -11.82
CA ALA A 144 4.39 4.72 -10.76
C ALA A 144 5.45 3.78 -11.34
N HIS A 145 6.63 3.84 -10.74
CA HIS A 145 7.75 2.97 -11.06
C HIS A 145 8.28 2.36 -9.77
N ARG A 146 8.04 1.03 -9.61
CA ARG A 146 8.44 0.28 -8.42
C ARG A 146 9.17 -0.99 -8.82
N VAL A 147 10.49 -0.91 -8.81
CA VAL A 147 11.36 -2.00 -9.26
C VAL A 147 12.43 -2.32 -8.23
N SER A 148 12.88 -3.57 -8.21
CA SER A 148 13.92 -4.04 -7.29
C SER A 148 14.59 -5.31 -7.78
N ASN A 149 15.59 -5.78 -7.01
CA ASN A 149 16.11 -7.13 -7.16
C ASN A 149 15.07 -8.18 -6.77
N PHE A 150 15.25 -9.38 -7.29
CA PHE A 150 14.43 -10.54 -6.99
C PHE A 150 14.43 -10.84 -5.48
N PRO A 151 13.25 -10.90 -4.82
CA PRO A 151 13.16 -11.17 -3.39
C PRO A 151 13.12 -12.69 -3.12
N ASP A 152 14.12 -13.23 -2.47
CA ASP A 152 14.18 -14.67 -2.13
C ASP A 152 13.03 -15.10 -1.19
N ARG A 153 12.40 -14.15 -0.50
CA ARG A 153 11.33 -14.38 0.49
C ARG A 153 9.94 -14.57 -0.09
N VAL A 154 9.66 -14.02 -1.29
CA VAL A 154 8.32 -14.06 -1.91
C VAL A 154 8.21 -15.31 -2.77
N ARG A 155 7.28 -16.23 -2.41
CA ARG A 155 7.10 -17.51 -3.09
C ARG A 155 5.63 -17.83 -3.38
N ASP A 156 4.70 -17.07 -2.85
CA ASP A 156 3.26 -17.33 -2.81
C ASP A 156 2.45 -16.45 -3.77
N VAL A 157 3.01 -15.32 -4.21
CA VAL A 157 2.33 -14.36 -5.10
C VAL A 157 3.28 -13.81 -6.17
N GLY A 158 2.72 -13.23 -7.23
CA GLY A 158 3.47 -12.53 -8.27
C GLY A 158 3.73 -11.05 -7.94
N VAL A 159 4.52 -10.40 -8.80
CA VAL A 159 4.93 -8.99 -8.63
C VAL A 159 3.74 -8.03 -8.61
N VAL A 160 2.65 -8.36 -9.31
CA VAL A 160 1.43 -7.53 -9.32
C VAL A 160 0.80 -7.50 -7.93
N MET A 161 0.64 -8.65 -7.29
CA MET A 161 0.05 -8.78 -5.95
C MET A 161 1.00 -8.29 -4.85
N ASP A 162 2.33 -8.43 -5.01
CA ASP A 162 3.28 -7.98 -3.99
C ASP A 162 3.67 -6.50 -4.12
N LEU A 163 4.02 -6.03 -5.34
CA LEU A 163 4.51 -4.67 -5.55
C LEU A 163 3.47 -3.72 -6.13
N ALA A 164 2.79 -4.10 -7.23
CA ALA A 164 1.89 -3.18 -7.91
C ALA A 164 0.70 -2.75 -7.03
N ILE A 165 0.25 -3.61 -6.14
CA ILE A 165 -0.84 -3.31 -5.20
C ILE A 165 -0.61 -2.02 -4.41
N HIS A 166 0.63 -1.70 -4.03
CA HIS A 166 0.96 -0.46 -3.32
C HIS A 166 0.70 0.78 -4.17
N ASP A 167 1.13 0.76 -5.43
CA ASP A 167 1.01 1.92 -6.31
C ASP A 167 -0.38 2.02 -6.92
N LEU A 168 -1.06 0.91 -7.19
CA LEU A 168 -2.47 0.88 -7.57
C LEU A 168 -3.36 1.46 -6.47
N ASP A 169 -3.06 1.15 -5.22
CA ASP A 169 -3.73 1.74 -4.06
C ASP A 169 -3.49 3.25 -3.97
N VAL A 170 -2.24 3.69 -4.10
CA VAL A 170 -1.88 5.12 -4.06
C VAL A 170 -2.51 5.87 -5.23
N LEU A 171 -2.54 5.31 -6.46
CA LEU A 171 -3.21 5.93 -7.60
C LEU A 171 -4.71 6.13 -7.32
N ARG A 172 -5.40 5.11 -6.82
CA ARG A 172 -6.81 5.22 -6.42
C ARG A 172 -7.02 6.30 -5.36
N TYR A 173 -6.15 6.32 -4.36
CA TYR A 173 -6.20 7.31 -3.27
C TYR A 173 -6.01 8.74 -3.78
N LEU A 174 -5.03 8.99 -4.65
CA LEU A 174 -4.74 10.32 -5.17
C LEU A 174 -5.82 10.81 -6.15
N VAL A 175 -6.27 9.96 -7.06
CA VAL A 175 -7.33 10.30 -8.02
C VAL A 175 -8.68 10.48 -7.33
N GLY A 176 -9.01 9.64 -6.33
CA GLY A 176 -10.24 9.72 -5.54
C GLY A 176 -11.52 9.51 -6.36
N LYS A 177 -11.43 8.75 -7.46
CA LYS A 177 -12.55 8.39 -8.32
C LYS A 177 -12.51 6.90 -8.63
N PRO A 178 -13.66 6.27 -8.96
CA PRO A 178 -13.69 4.86 -9.34
C PRO A 178 -12.81 4.58 -10.57
N VAL A 179 -12.23 3.38 -10.59
CA VAL A 179 -11.53 2.86 -11.76
C VAL A 179 -12.55 2.34 -12.76
N ARG A 180 -12.43 2.76 -14.01
CA ARG A 180 -13.28 2.30 -15.12
C ARG A 180 -12.80 0.97 -15.67
N SER A 181 -11.50 0.88 -15.96
CA SER A 181 -10.92 -0.30 -16.59
C SER A 181 -9.42 -0.42 -16.33
N VAL A 182 -8.90 -1.62 -16.50
CA VAL A 182 -7.49 -1.93 -16.38
C VAL A 182 -7.03 -2.79 -17.56
N TYR A 183 -5.80 -2.54 -18.03
CA TYR A 183 -5.09 -3.38 -19.00
C TYR A 183 -3.67 -3.65 -18.47
N ALA A 184 -3.23 -4.89 -18.54
CA ALA A 184 -1.93 -5.28 -18.04
C ALA A 184 -1.21 -6.22 -19.00
N VAL A 185 0.11 -6.01 -19.11
CA VAL A 185 1.05 -6.91 -19.79
C VAL A 185 2.18 -7.23 -18.84
N GLY A 186 2.73 -8.44 -18.95
CA GLY A 186 3.83 -8.87 -18.09
C GLY A 186 4.21 -10.33 -18.37
N GLY A 187 5.12 -10.86 -17.58
CA GLY A 187 5.58 -12.22 -17.81
C GLY A 187 6.48 -12.74 -16.68
N ARG A 188 7.12 -13.88 -16.98
CA ARG A 188 8.04 -14.59 -16.08
C ARG A 188 9.40 -14.73 -16.75
N GLN A 189 10.44 -14.30 -16.07
CA GLN A 189 11.82 -14.47 -16.51
C GLN A 189 12.65 -15.32 -15.55
N ARG A 190 12.44 -15.13 -14.24
CA ARG A 190 13.17 -15.81 -13.17
C ARG A 190 12.27 -16.62 -12.24
N HIS A 191 11.04 -16.15 -11.99
CA HIS A 191 10.11 -16.82 -11.08
C HIS A 191 9.50 -18.06 -11.77
N GLU A 192 9.40 -19.18 -11.05
CA GLU A 192 8.90 -20.45 -11.63
C GLU A 192 7.40 -20.47 -11.89
N ARG A 193 6.61 -19.78 -11.07
CA ARG A 193 5.14 -19.88 -11.05
C ARG A 193 4.41 -18.61 -11.38
N PHE A 194 4.91 -17.44 -10.91
CA PHE A 194 4.22 -16.16 -10.99
C PHE A 194 4.97 -15.18 -11.89
N GLU A 195 4.30 -14.13 -12.30
CA GLU A 195 4.90 -13.02 -13.03
C GLU A 195 5.92 -12.27 -12.14
N ASP A 196 7.04 -11.88 -12.72
CA ASP A 196 8.11 -11.13 -12.07
C ASP A 196 8.34 -9.73 -12.67
N HIS A 197 7.55 -9.39 -13.70
CA HIS A 197 7.45 -8.05 -14.26
C HIS A 197 6.06 -7.83 -14.84
N ALA A 198 5.58 -6.58 -14.71
CA ALA A 198 4.32 -6.16 -15.32
C ALA A 198 4.30 -4.63 -15.57
N THR A 199 3.57 -4.25 -16.61
CA THR A 199 3.14 -2.87 -16.86
C THR A 199 1.62 -2.86 -16.90
N ILE A 200 1.02 -1.99 -16.09
CA ILE A 200 -0.42 -1.93 -15.86
C ILE A 200 -0.91 -0.53 -16.24
N LEU A 201 -1.92 -0.43 -17.06
CA LEU A 201 -2.62 0.79 -17.43
C LEU A 201 -3.98 0.83 -16.74
N VAL A 202 -4.32 1.97 -16.14
CA VAL A 202 -5.57 2.16 -15.40
C VAL A 202 -6.29 3.39 -15.94
N SER A 203 -7.58 3.27 -16.25
CA SER A 203 -8.43 4.40 -16.63
C SER A 203 -9.47 4.65 -15.55
N PHE A 204 -9.63 5.92 -15.14
CA PHE A 204 -10.62 6.35 -14.16
C PHE A 204 -11.86 6.95 -14.83
N VAL A 205 -12.99 6.95 -14.13
CA VAL A 205 -14.26 7.45 -14.68
C VAL A 205 -14.26 8.95 -15.03
N ASN A 206 -13.38 9.73 -14.39
CA ASN A 206 -13.19 11.15 -14.63
C ASN A 206 -12.22 11.49 -15.78
N GLY A 207 -11.70 10.47 -16.50
CA GLY A 207 -10.79 10.65 -17.61
C GLY A 207 -9.30 10.68 -17.23
N VAL A 208 -8.96 10.69 -15.94
CA VAL A 208 -7.57 10.51 -15.51
C VAL A 208 -7.09 9.12 -15.88
N ASN A 209 -5.84 9.01 -16.34
CA ASN A 209 -5.20 7.74 -16.65
C ASN A 209 -3.98 7.54 -15.76
N GLY A 210 -3.73 6.28 -15.41
CA GLY A 210 -2.57 5.88 -14.63
C GLY A 210 -1.80 4.76 -15.29
N TYR A 211 -0.52 4.64 -14.95
CA TYR A 211 0.27 3.44 -15.26
C TYR A 211 1.14 3.06 -14.07
N VAL A 212 1.41 1.76 -13.96
CA VAL A 212 2.28 1.19 -12.93
C VAL A 212 3.24 0.22 -13.61
N GLU A 213 4.53 0.47 -13.46
CA GLU A 213 5.59 -0.45 -13.87
C GLU A 213 6.19 -1.10 -12.63
N VAL A 214 6.18 -2.43 -12.61
CA VAL A 214 6.76 -3.22 -11.52
C VAL A 214 7.63 -4.35 -12.03
N ASN A 215 8.75 -4.58 -11.37
CA ASN A 215 9.54 -5.80 -11.60
C ASN A 215 10.45 -6.16 -10.42
N TRP A 216 10.90 -7.43 -10.41
CA TRP A 216 11.95 -7.96 -9.54
C TRP A 216 13.25 -8.25 -10.30
N LEU A 217 13.46 -7.61 -11.44
CA LEU A 217 14.57 -7.89 -12.37
C LEU A 217 15.61 -6.78 -12.42
N THR A 218 15.36 -5.68 -11.74
CA THR A 218 16.21 -4.49 -11.73
C THR A 218 17.22 -4.53 -10.57
N PRO A 219 18.51 -4.31 -10.79
CA PRO A 219 19.52 -4.35 -9.73
C PRO A 219 19.39 -3.20 -8.73
N LEU A 220 18.67 -2.14 -9.07
CA LEU A 220 18.42 -0.99 -8.22
C LEU A 220 17.01 -1.04 -7.63
N LYS A 221 16.87 -0.53 -6.41
CA LYS A 221 15.56 -0.33 -5.78
C LYS A 221 15.06 1.08 -6.10
N VAL A 222 14.03 1.17 -6.94
CA VAL A 222 13.36 2.43 -7.28
C VAL A 222 11.93 2.39 -6.80
N ARG A 223 11.47 3.50 -6.20
CA ARG A 223 10.08 3.70 -5.75
C ARG A 223 9.71 5.15 -5.99
N LYS A 224 9.13 5.43 -7.14
CA LYS A 224 8.78 6.78 -7.60
C LYS A 224 7.35 6.85 -8.12
N LEU A 225 6.76 8.02 -7.99
CA LEU A 225 5.47 8.37 -8.55
C LEU A 225 5.57 9.72 -9.25
N ASN A 226 5.04 9.82 -10.44
CA ASN A 226 4.99 11.03 -11.24
C ASN A 226 3.54 11.44 -11.47
N LEU A 227 3.24 12.73 -11.32
CA LEU A 227 1.92 13.30 -11.53
C LEU A 227 2.03 14.40 -12.60
N THR A 228 1.31 14.25 -13.70
CA THR A 228 1.12 15.32 -14.68
C THR A 228 -0.18 16.04 -14.34
N CYS A 229 -0.06 17.28 -13.90
CA CYS A 229 -1.19 18.15 -13.60
C CYS A 229 -1.26 19.31 -14.59
N SER A 230 -2.39 20.01 -14.65
CA SER A 230 -2.60 21.08 -15.62
C SER A 230 -1.68 22.31 -15.42
N LYS A 231 -1.11 22.48 -14.20
CA LYS A 231 -0.17 23.58 -13.90
C LYS A 231 1.25 23.08 -13.63
N ASN A 232 1.43 21.86 -13.16
CA ASN A 232 2.72 21.35 -12.70
C ASN A 232 2.95 19.90 -13.13
N TYR A 233 4.22 19.54 -13.28
CA TYR A 233 4.68 18.16 -13.24
C TYR A 233 5.31 17.91 -11.88
N VAL A 234 4.91 16.83 -11.21
CA VAL A 234 5.34 16.54 -9.83
C VAL A 234 5.92 15.14 -9.75
N GLU A 235 7.11 15.01 -9.18
CA GLU A 235 7.78 13.74 -8.92
C GLU A 235 7.86 13.52 -7.41
N LEU A 236 7.45 12.33 -6.96
CA LEU A 236 7.56 11.89 -5.58
C LEU A 236 8.56 10.74 -5.48
N ASP A 237 9.49 10.84 -4.56
CA ASP A 237 10.37 9.73 -4.18
C ASP A 237 9.93 9.22 -2.80
N TYR A 238 9.38 8.01 -2.76
CA TYR A 238 8.87 7.39 -1.52
C TYR A 238 9.98 7.10 -0.52
N THR A 239 11.17 6.75 -1.01
CA THR A 239 12.31 6.36 -0.16
C THR A 239 13.03 7.58 0.41
N ALA A 240 13.30 8.56 -0.45
CA ALA A 240 13.94 9.81 -0.05
C ALA A 240 12.97 10.75 0.70
N GLN A 241 11.66 10.53 0.53
CA GLN A 241 10.57 11.39 1.03
C GLN A 241 10.75 12.84 0.55
N THR A 242 10.96 12.99 -0.76
CA THR A 242 11.12 14.28 -1.43
C THR A 242 10.08 14.45 -2.53
N ILE A 243 9.74 15.71 -2.79
CA ILE A 243 8.84 16.11 -3.88
C ILE A 243 9.58 17.10 -4.76
N THR A 244 9.61 16.85 -6.06
CA THR A 244 10.08 17.80 -7.07
C THR A 244 8.88 18.33 -7.83
N ILE A 245 8.69 19.64 -7.85
CA ILE A 245 7.59 20.31 -8.54
C ILE A 245 8.20 21.13 -9.67
N SER A 246 7.79 20.84 -10.89
CA SER A 246 8.27 21.55 -12.09
C SER A 246 7.11 22.26 -12.75
N SER A 247 7.34 23.50 -13.15
CA SER A 247 6.47 24.27 -14.03
C SER A 247 7.28 24.91 -15.14
N ALA A 248 6.62 25.19 -16.26
CA ALA A 248 7.23 25.90 -17.37
C ALA A 248 6.26 26.96 -17.91
N THR A 249 6.79 28.13 -18.24
CA THR A 249 6.07 29.17 -18.93
C THR A 249 6.68 29.33 -20.31
N LEU A 250 5.83 29.26 -21.34
CA LEU A 250 6.24 29.48 -22.72
C LEU A 250 6.40 31.00 -22.93
N GLY A 251 7.61 31.42 -23.30
CA GLY A 251 7.89 32.79 -23.70
C GLY A 251 7.33 33.09 -25.12
N LYS A 252 7.53 34.34 -25.57
CA LYS A 252 7.11 34.69 -26.93
C LYS A 252 7.91 33.93 -27.97
N LEU A 253 7.21 33.19 -28.84
CA LEU A 253 7.80 32.53 -29.98
C LEU A 253 8.30 33.58 -30.99
N ASP A 254 9.53 33.42 -31.48
CA ASP A 254 10.01 34.15 -32.65
C ASP A 254 9.49 33.43 -33.91
N PRO A 255 8.63 34.06 -34.72
CA PRO A 255 8.07 33.44 -35.93
C PRO A 255 9.17 33.07 -36.95
N PHE A 256 10.35 33.68 -36.85
CA PHE A 256 11.46 33.46 -37.78
C PHE A 256 12.49 32.48 -37.24
N ASN A 257 12.37 32.05 -35.98
CA ASN A 257 13.25 31.07 -35.37
C ASN A 257 12.48 30.05 -34.51
N LEU A 258 11.83 29.11 -35.18
CA LEU A 258 11.04 28.05 -34.55
C LEU A 258 11.86 27.00 -33.82
N TYR A 259 13.20 27.02 -33.96
CA TYR A 259 14.10 26.10 -33.23
C TYR A 259 14.42 26.58 -31.81
N GLN A 260 14.28 27.87 -31.52
CA GLN A 260 14.45 28.42 -30.18
C GLN A 260 13.08 28.71 -29.58
N VAL A 261 12.57 27.74 -28.82
CA VAL A 261 11.38 27.93 -28.01
C VAL A 261 11.82 28.39 -26.62
N PRO A 262 11.59 29.68 -26.24
CA PRO A 262 11.99 30.15 -24.94
C PRO A 262 11.07 29.58 -23.86
N PHE A 263 11.61 28.73 -23.00
CA PHE A 263 10.95 28.20 -21.81
C PHE A 263 11.62 28.77 -20.57
N ASP A 264 10.84 29.38 -19.69
CA ASP A 264 11.25 29.64 -18.30
C ASP A 264 10.79 28.46 -17.45
N TYR A 265 11.78 27.76 -16.85
CA TYR A 265 11.53 26.64 -15.96
C TYR A 265 11.65 27.08 -14.51
N ASP A 266 10.67 26.71 -13.69
CA ASP A 266 10.76 26.76 -12.24
C ASP A 266 10.75 25.31 -11.71
N ILE A 267 11.82 24.93 -11.01
CA ILE A 267 11.95 23.60 -10.38
C ILE A 267 12.17 23.79 -8.90
N ARG A 268 11.24 23.28 -8.10
CA ARG A 268 11.31 23.32 -6.64
C ARG A 268 11.50 21.93 -6.07
N HIS A 269 12.52 21.78 -5.25
CA HIS A 269 12.75 20.57 -4.48
C HIS A 269 12.25 20.77 -3.05
N VAL A 270 11.28 19.96 -2.64
CA VAL A 270 10.70 19.99 -1.30
C VAL A 270 11.13 18.76 -0.55
N SER A 271 11.92 18.94 0.50
CA SER A 271 12.23 17.88 1.46
C SER A 271 11.24 17.93 2.60
N LEU A 272 10.56 16.82 2.84
CA LEU A 272 9.63 16.68 3.95
C LEU A 272 10.36 16.24 5.22
N LYS A 273 9.76 16.51 6.38
CA LYS A 273 10.20 15.87 7.62
C LYS A 273 10.06 14.37 7.42
N LYS A 274 11.17 13.65 7.54
CA LYS A 274 11.19 12.20 7.40
C LYS A 274 10.45 11.56 8.57
N GLU A 275 9.47 10.75 8.26
CA GLU A 275 8.71 9.97 9.23
C GLU A 275 8.61 8.54 8.73
N GLU A 276 8.53 7.60 9.63
CA GLU A 276 8.38 6.18 9.29
C GLU A 276 6.91 5.88 8.95
N PRO A 277 6.58 5.53 7.68
CA PRO A 277 5.20 5.29 7.26
C PRO A 277 4.50 4.22 8.10
N LEU A 278 5.19 3.13 8.45
CA LEU A 278 4.64 2.09 9.30
C LEU A 278 4.25 2.62 10.70
N LYS A 279 5.05 3.51 11.27
CA LYS A 279 4.71 4.11 12.56
C LYS A 279 3.45 4.96 12.48
N ILE A 280 3.30 5.74 11.41
CA ILE A 280 2.09 6.56 11.17
C ILE A 280 0.88 5.65 10.98
N GLU A 281 1.01 4.56 10.23
CA GLU A 281 -0.05 3.58 10.01
C GLU A 281 -0.54 2.95 11.32
N LEU A 282 0.39 2.45 12.14
CA LEU A 282 0.05 1.82 13.40
C LEU A 282 -0.54 2.81 14.42
N LEU A 283 -0.10 4.07 14.41
CA LEU A 283 -0.71 5.13 15.20
C LEU A 283 -2.12 5.44 14.72
N ASP A 284 -2.35 5.60 13.40
CA ASP A 284 -3.70 5.83 12.84
C ASP A 284 -4.66 4.71 13.21
N PHE A 285 -4.21 3.44 13.15
CA PHE A 285 -5.02 2.30 13.56
C PHE A 285 -5.45 2.39 15.03
N LEU A 286 -4.50 2.66 15.94
CA LEU A 286 -4.83 2.76 17.37
C LEU A 286 -5.68 3.98 17.68
N ASP A 287 -5.47 5.09 16.99
CA ASP A 287 -6.28 6.30 17.15
C ASP A 287 -7.69 6.11 16.57
N ALA A 288 -7.84 5.39 15.44
CA ALA A 288 -9.14 5.01 14.89
C ALA A 288 -9.98 4.22 15.92
N ILE A 289 -9.36 3.31 16.67
CA ILE A 289 -10.04 2.57 17.75
C ILE A 289 -10.47 3.49 18.89
N LYS A 290 -9.57 4.36 19.38
CA LYS A 290 -9.83 5.28 20.50
C LYS A 290 -10.94 6.29 20.16
N GLU A 291 -10.88 6.83 18.94
CA GLU A 291 -11.78 7.87 18.45
C GLU A 291 -13.06 7.31 17.85
N LYS A 292 -13.17 5.98 17.73
CA LYS A 292 -14.31 5.28 17.11
C LYS A 292 -14.62 5.78 15.71
N ARG A 293 -13.57 5.96 14.90
CA ARG A 293 -13.65 6.34 13.50
C ARG A 293 -13.11 5.24 12.59
N ASP A 294 -13.36 5.36 11.30
CA ASP A 294 -12.70 4.50 10.31
C ASP A 294 -11.19 4.82 10.25
N PRO A 295 -10.33 3.80 10.05
CA PRO A 295 -8.91 4.02 9.78
C PRO A 295 -8.71 4.66 8.40
N LYS A 296 -7.55 5.29 8.18
CA LYS A 296 -7.20 5.90 6.88
C LYS A 296 -7.28 4.91 5.71
N VAL A 297 -7.01 3.64 5.98
CA VAL A 297 -7.18 2.53 5.05
C VAL A 297 -8.17 1.54 5.62
N SER A 298 -9.44 1.66 5.21
CA SER A 298 -10.50 0.75 5.63
C SER A 298 -10.49 -0.55 4.82
N GLY A 299 -11.24 -1.54 5.33
CA GLY A 299 -11.43 -2.79 4.60
C GLY A 299 -12.11 -2.60 3.25
N GLU A 300 -13.08 -1.68 3.15
CA GLU A 300 -13.79 -1.36 1.90
C GLU A 300 -12.84 -0.76 0.85
N ASP A 301 -11.96 0.14 1.27
CA ASP A 301 -10.94 0.71 0.40
C ASP A 301 -9.99 -0.36 -0.13
N ALA A 302 -9.58 -1.29 0.73
CA ALA A 302 -8.70 -2.40 0.37
C ALA A 302 -9.38 -3.41 -0.58
N ILE A 303 -10.69 -3.64 -0.46
CA ILE A 303 -11.46 -4.45 -1.43
C ILE A 303 -11.35 -3.86 -2.83
N GLU A 304 -11.53 -2.56 -2.98
CA GLU A 304 -11.46 -1.91 -4.28
C GLU A 304 -10.04 -1.95 -4.88
N THR A 305 -9.01 -1.88 -4.05
CA THR A 305 -7.63 -2.08 -4.50
C THR A 305 -7.39 -3.53 -4.92
N LEU A 306 -7.89 -4.49 -4.15
CA LEU A 306 -7.78 -5.91 -4.48
C LEU A 306 -8.53 -6.26 -5.77
N ARG A 307 -9.72 -5.69 -5.99
CA ARG A 307 -10.50 -5.83 -7.23
C ARG A 307 -9.72 -5.32 -8.45
N LEU A 308 -9.04 -4.19 -8.32
CA LEU A 308 -8.18 -3.66 -9.37
C LEU A 308 -6.98 -4.57 -9.66
N VAL A 309 -6.37 -5.14 -8.62
CA VAL A 309 -5.26 -6.09 -8.74
C VAL A 309 -5.71 -7.39 -9.42
N GLU A 310 -6.84 -7.97 -9.02
CA GLU A 310 -7.42 -9.14 -9.69
C GLU A 310 -7.74 -8.84 -11.16
N GLY A 311 -8.29 -7.68 -11.45
CA GLY A 311 -8.55 -7.22 -12.82
C GLY A 311 -7.27 -7.08 -13.65
N ALA A 312 -6.17 -6.60 -13.06
CA ALA A 312 -4.88 -6.53 -13.75
C ALA A 312 -4.29 -7.92 -14.04
N ILE A 313 -4.39 -8.85 -13.10
CA ILE A 313 -3.96 -10.24 -13.29
C ILE A 313 -4.81 -10.93 -14.37
N GLU A 314 -6.12 -10.73 -14.36
CA GLU A 314 -7.02 -11.26 -15.39
C GLU A 314 -6.73 -10.65 -16.77
N SER A 315 -6.48 -9.34 -16.84
CA SER A 315 -6.11 -8.66 -18.07
C SER A 315 -4.81 -9.23 -18.66
N GLN A 316 -3.79 -9.43 -17.84
CA GLN A 316 -2.53 -10.03 -18.26
C GLN A 316 -2.73 -11.47 -18.79
N ARG A 317 -3.61 -12.25 -18.15
CA ARG A 317 -3.89 -13.62 -18.52
C ARG A 317 -4.68 -13.72 -19.83
N SER A 318 -5.68 -12.87 -20.01
CA SER A 318 -6.59 -12.90 -21.16
C SER A 318 -6.08 -12.08 -22.36
N GLY A 319 -5.15 -11.13 -22.13
CA GLY A 319 -4.72 -10.15 -23.15
C GLY A 319 -5.75 -9.08 -23.45
N ASN A 320 -6.82 -8.98 -22.66
CA ASN A 320 -7.92 -8.05 -22.89
C ASN A 320 -8.00 -6.96 -21.82
N VAL A 321 -8.65 -5.85 -22.16
CA VAL A 321 -9.05 -4.83 -21.18
C VAL A 321 -10.14 -5.42 -20.27
N VAL A 322 -10.00 -5.25 -18.96
CA VAL A 322 -11.00 -5.64 -17.97
C VAL A 322 -11.73 -4.40 -17.49
N SER A 323 -13.06 -4.40 -17.58
CA SER A 323 -13.94 -3.36 -17.02
C SER A 323 -14.16 -3.64 -15.54
N LEU A 324 -14.14 -2.57 -14.72
CA LEU A 324 -14.36 -2.62 -13.27
C LEU A 324 -15.60 -1.83 -12.83
N THR A 325 -16.29 -1.20 -13.78
CA THR A 325 -17.58 -0.49 -13.58
C THR A 325 -18.67 -1.14 -14.39
#